data_d8fa8bbb905579d224600ba3aa67d879
#
_entry.id   d8fa8bbb905579d224600ba3aa67d879
#
_cell.length_a   1.000
_cell.length_b   1.000
_cell.length_c   1.000
_cell.angle_alpha   90.00
_cell.angle_beta   90.00
_cell.angle_gamma   90.00
#
_symmetry.space_group_name_H-M   'P 1'
#
loop_
_entity.id
_entity.type
_entity.pdbx_description
1 polymer ?
#
loop_
_entity_poly.entity_id
_entity_poly.type
_entity_poly.pdbx_seq_one_letter_code
_entity_poly.pdbx_strand_id
1 'polypeptide(L)'
;TYTYTRKAINSKLGVIAGWIVLLGYVFFPMAIWLIGASYFSAAVPAVPSWVWLVGFIVVTTLINIVGVEVGSKINFIMVSIQVVIIIAFLIFTIKAITEGMGEGTLASFSPFYNPDISFGYTVAGAAAACYCFLGFDALTTFTEDTVNPTKNIPRAIILTLLVCGAIFLIVTYFTHLVHPSYDYSNPDNAAYEIARQVAPSVFGGIFLIGTIAGQFAAGLSAQASGARLLYAMGRDGVLPKKFFGKLNSKTHTPINSIVLTGVVALFAIFLDVTKATAYINFGGFVAFFFVNLSVIAYYFVKQRQRSLKGTILYLVFPVLGALLCLYLLIHLDRLAIILGCAWTVAGIIYLLVLTKGLKEEPPELGIDS
;
A
#
# COMPACT_ATOMS: atom_id res chain seq x y z
N THR A 1 -13.59 0.27 2.02
CA THR A 1 -14.24 0.00 0.71
C THR A 1 -15.44 -0.94 0.89
N TYR A 2 -15.29 -2.10 1.55
CA TYR A 2 -16.37 -3.07 1.77
C TYR A 2 -17.67 -2.41 2.28
N THR A 3 -17.62 -1.75 3.44
CA THR A 3 -18.78 -1.13 4.10
C THR A 3 -19.42 -0.04 3.24
N TYR A 4 -18.59 0.78 2.58
CA TYR A 4 -19.07 1.86 1.71
C TYR A 4 -19.83 1.32 0.51
N THR A 5 -19.27 0.33 -0.21
CA THR A 5 -19.91 -0.28 -1.37
C THR A 5 -21.20 -0.99 -0.98
N ARG A 6 -21.22 -1.70 0.16
CA ARG A 6 -22.40 -2.38 0.68
C ARG A 6 -23.55 -1.41 0.98
N LYS A 7 -23.28 -0.37 1.78
CA LYS A 7 -24.31 0.61 2.19
C LYS A 7 -24.74 1.52 1.03
N ALA A 8 -23.82 1.87 0.13
CA ALA A 8 -24.11 2.79 -0.97
C ALA A 8 -24.76 2.11 -2.17
N ILE A 9 -24.37 0.89 -2.53
CA ILE A 9 -24.80 0.19 -3.74
C ILE A 9 -25.65 -1.03 -3.37
N ASN A 10 -25.01 -2.15 -3.00
CA ASN A 10 -25.69 -3.35 -2.50
C ASN A 10 -24.71 -4.29 -1.75
N SER A 11 -25.27 -5.27 -1.00
CA SER A 11 -24.51 -6.20 -0.17
C SER A 11 -23.60 -7.12 -0.98
N LYS A 12 -24.03 -7.61 -2.13
CA LYS A 12 -23.27 -8.54 -2.98
C LYS A 12 -22.03 -7.88 -3.57
N LEU A 13 -22.16 -6.67 -4.13
CA LEU A 13 -21.03 -5.88 -4.61
C LEU A 13 -20.09 -5.48 -3.46
N GLY A 14 -20.64 -5.26 -2.26
CA GLY A 14 -19.84 -5.03 -1.06
C GLY A 14 -18.90 -6.19 -0.76
N VAL A 15 -19.38 -7.43 -0.81
CA VAL A 15 -18.54 -8.63 -0.59
C VAL A 15 -17.47 -8.77 -1.66
N ILE A 16 -17.80 -8.56 -2.94
CA ILE A 16 -16.81 -8.59 -4.04
C ILE A 16 -15.73 -7.51 -3.82
N ALA A 17 -16.14 -6.27 -3.54
CA ALA A 17 -15.21 -5.20 -3.25
C ALA A 17 -14.32 -5.52 -2.04
N GLY A 18 -14.88 -6.09 -0.97
CA GLY A 18 -14.15 -6.56 0.21
C GLY A 18 -13.14 -7.65 -0.13
N TRP A 19 -13.53 -8.63 -0.95
CA TRP A 19 -12.64 -9.69 -1.41
C TRP A 19 -11.45 -9.15 -2.21
N ILE A 20 -11.70 -8.20 -3.11
CA ILE A 20 -10.64 -7.59 -3.91
C ILE A 20 -9.69 -6.77 -3.02
N VAL A 21 -10.23 -6.05 -2.05
CA VAL A 21 -9.44 -5.31 -1.04
C VAL A 21 -8.54 -6.25 -0.23
N LEU A 22 -8.97 -7.49 0.06
CA LEU A 22 -8.12 -8.49 0.73
C LEU A 22 -6.82 -8.74 -0.03
N LEU A 23 -6.84 -8.68 -1.36
CA LEU A 23 -5.62 -8.77 -2.17
C LEU A 23 -4.60 -7.71 -1.73
N GLY A 24 -5.02 -6.44 -1.61
CA GLY A 24 -4.18 -5.38 -1.07
C GLY A 24 -3.67 -5.71 0.34
N TYR A 25 -4.55 -5.95 1.30
CA TYR A 25 -4.16 -6.08 2.70
C TYR A 25 -3.40 -7.37 3.04
N VAL A 26 -3.71 -8.49 2.39
CA VAL A 26 -3.06 -9.80 2.67
C VAL A 26 -1.70 -9.91 1.99
N PHE A 27 -1.57 -9.36 0.78
CA PHE A 27 -0.32 -9.44 0.02
C PHE A 27 0.59 -8.20 0.20
N PHE A 28 0.09 -7.11 0.80
CA PHE A 28 0.87 -5.89 1.01
C PHE A 28 2.16 -6.12 1.82
N PRO A 29 2.12 -6.87 2.94
CA PRO A 29 3.33 -7.20 3.68
C PRO A 29 4.39 -7.90 2.82
N MET A 30 3.95 -8.75 1.89
CA MET A 30 4.81 -9.50 0.97
C MET A 30 5.73 -8.58 0.16
N ALA A 31 5.17 -7.53 -0.47
CA ALA A 31 5.96 -6.59 -1.26
C ALA A 31 6.91 -5.76 -0.38
N ILE A 32 6.45 -5.33 0.80
CA ILE A 32 7.26 -4.54 1.75
C ILE A 32 8.50 -5.35 2.17
N TRP A 33 8.33 -6.61 2.55
CA TRP A 33 9.46 -7.44 2.98
C TRP A 33 10.37 -7.84 1.83
N LEU A 34 9.83 -7.99 0.62
CA LEU A 34 10.62 -8.23 -0.58
C LEU A 34 11.53 -7.03 -0.90
N ILE A 35 11.01 -5.80 -0.80
CA ILE A 35 11.80 -4.59 -0.93
C ILE A 35 12.90 -4.57 0.13
N GLY A 36 12.57 -4.79 1.41
CA GLY A 36 13.56 -4.84 2.49
C GLY A 36 14.64 -5.89 2.26
N ALA A 37 14.27 -7.07 1.79
CA ALA A 37 15.19 -8.16 1.47
C ALA A 37 16.14 -7.80 0.31
N SER A 38 15.66 -7.07 -0.71
CA SER A 38 16.46 -6.57 -1.82
C SER A 38 17.58 -5.63 -1.33
N TYR A 39 17.24 -4.69 -0.44
CA TYR A 39 18.24 -3.77 0.15
C TYR A 39 19.29 -4.51 1.01
N PHE A 40 18.86 -5.47 1.83
CA PHE A 40 19.81 -6.29 2.61
C PHE A 40 20.73 -7.11 1.73
N SER A 41 20.19 -7.73 0.68
CA SER A 41 20.98 -8.53 -0.25
C SER A 41 22.03 -7.68 -0.99
N ALA A 42 21.70 -6.43 -1.30
CA ALA A 42 22.65 -5.49 -1.90
C ALA A 42 23.80 -5.12 -0.95
N ALA A 43 23.52 -5.01 0.35
CA ALA A 43 24.54 -4.66 1.36
C ALA A 43 25.39 -5.87 1.79
N VAL A 44 24.79 -7.06 1.82
CA VAL A 44 25.44 -8.31 2.23
C VAL A 44 25.23 -9.39 1.18
N PRO A 45 25.94 -9.33 0.04
CA PRO A 45 25.73 -10.24 -1.10
C PRO A 45 26.00 -11.72 -0.77
N ALA A 46 26.73 -11.99 0.32
CA ALA A 46 27.01 -13.34 0.77
C ALA A 46 25.76 -14.10 1.28
N VAL A 47 24.69 -13.36 1.62
CA VAL A 47 23.44 -13.95 2.13
C VAL A 47 22.35 -13.84 1.07
N PRO A 48 21.75 -14.96 0.63
CA PRO A 48 20.69 -14.96 -0.36
C PRO A 48 19.47 -14.14 0.09
N SER A 49 18.82 -13.43 -0.84
CA SER A 49 17.69 -12.54 -0.57
C SER A 49 16.53 -13.23 0.16
N TRP A 50 16.25 -14.49 -0.17
CA TRP A 50 15.18 -15.25 0.49
C TRP A 50 15.41 -15.44 2.00
N VAL A 51 16.66 -15.47 2.48
CA VAL A 51 16.98 -15.60 3.92
C VAL A 51 16.52 -14.33 4.65
N TRP A 52 16.82 -13.17 4.07
CA TRP A 52 16.37 -11.89 4.62
C TRP A 52 14.84 -11.77 4.62
N LEU A 53 14.20 -12.18 3.52
CA LEU A 53 12.74 -12.20 3.40
C LEU A 53 12.09 -13.05 4.49
N VAL A 54 12.57 -14.28 4.68
CA VAL A 54 12.07 -15.19 5.73
C VAL A 54 12.31 -14.58 7.12
N GLY A 55 13.48 -13.98 7.33
CA GLY A 55 13.80 -13.26 8.57
C GLY A 55 12.79 -12.15 8.88
N PHE A 56 12.47 -11.29 7.91
CA PHE A 56 11.42 -10.27 8.07
C PHE A 56 10.07 -10.87 8.42
N ILE A 57 9.63 -11.90 7.68
CA ILE A 57 8.34 -12.56 7.90
C ILE A 57 8.26 -13.12 9.32
N VAL A 58 9.30 -13.84 9.77
CA VAL A 58 9.31 -14.48 11.09
C VAL A 58 9.28 -13.45 12.21
N VAL A 59 10.18 -12.45 12.15
CA VAL A 59 10.31 -11.44 13.22
C VAL A 59 9.05 -10.60 13.34
N THR A 60 8.50 -10.10 12.23
CA THR A 60 7.27 -9.28 12.25
C THR A 60 6.06 -10.10 12.69
N THR A 61 5.96 -11.36 12.25
CA THR A 61 4.89 -12.28 12.69
C THR A 61 4.94 -12.51 14.20
N LEU A 62 6.12 -12.76 14.77
CA LEU A 62 6.27 -12.94 16.20
C LEU A 62 5.88 -11.68 16.99
N ILE A 63 6.34 -10.51 16.55
CA ILE A 63 5.97 -9.22 17.20
C ILE A 63 4.46 -8.98 17.15
N ASN A 64 3.82 -9.23 16.01
CA ASN A 64 2.37 -9.07 15.87
C ASN A 64 1.57 -10.07 16.75
N ILE A 65 2.10 -11.26 16.98
CA ILE A 65 1.50 -12.25 17.91
C ILE A 65 1.59 -11.75 19.36
N VAL A 66 2.71 -11.12 19.75
CA VAL A 66 2.93 -10.63 21.15
C VAL A 66 1.92 -9.52 21.49
N GLY A 67 1.59 -8.64 20.53
CA GLY A 67 0.51 -7.66 20.73
C GLY A 67 0.73 -6.30 20.08
N VAL A 68 -0.37 -5.55 19.98
CA VAL A 68 -0.47 -4.30 19.21
C VAL A 68 0.30 -3.13 19.86
N GLU A 69 0.33 -3.06 21.19
CA GLU A 69 1.02 -1.96 21.90
C GLU A 69 2.52 -1.95 21.64
N VAL A 70 3.14 -3.14 21.66
CA VAL A 70 4.57 -3.30 21.37
C VAL A 70 4.84 -2.89 19.92
N GLY A 71 4.00 -3.35 18.98
CA GLY A 71 4.10 -2.98 17.58
C GLY A 71 4.01 -1.48 17.33
N SER A 72 3.09 -0.78 17.99
CA SER A 72 2.90 0.66 17.82
C SER A 72 4.11 1.50 18.30
N LYS A 73 4.69 1.15 19.46
CA LYS A 73 5.89 1.83 19.97
C LYS A 73 7.10 1.64 19.06
N ILE A 74 7.32 0.39 18.62
CA ILE A 74 8.39 0.06 17.67
C ILE A 74 8.19 0.83 16.36
N ASN A 75 6.97 0.85 15.82
CA ASN A 75 6.64 1.56 14.59
C ASN A 75 6.98 3.06 14.68
N PHE A 76 6.60 3.74 15.78
CA PHE A 76 6.90 5.15 15.99
C PHE A 76 8.42 5.44 15.97
N ILE A 77 9.21 4.63 16.66
CA ILE A 77 10.67 4.76 16.68
C ILE A 77 11.26 4.57 15.27
N MET A 78 10.82 3.52 14.57
CA MET A 78 11.33 3.18 13.22
C MET A 78 11.00 4.26 12.20
N VAL A 79 9.78 4.80 12.20
CA VAL A 79 9.37 5.90 11.32
C VAL A 79 10.16 7.18 11.64
N SER A 80 10.41 7.47 12.92
CA SER A 80 11.21 8.63 13.31
C SER A 80 12.65 8.54 12.79
N ILE A 81 13.27 7.37 12.90
CA ILE A 81 14.61 7.11 12.34
C ILE A 81 14.59 7.30 10.81
N GLN A 82 13.59 6.75 10.13
CA GLN A 82 13.45 6.86 8.67
C GLN A 82 13.36 8.33 8.22
N VAL A 83 12.55 9.16 8.90
CA VAL A 83 12.41 10.59 8.56
C VAL A 83 13.74 11.33 8.68
N VAL A 84 14.50 11.08 9.75
CA VAL A 84 15.84 11.70 9.93
C VAL A 84 16.78 11.31 8.80
N ILE A 85 16.76 10.04 8.38
CA ILE A 85 17.64 9.55 7.31
C ILE A 85 17.22 10.08 5.94
N ILE A 86 15.91 10.24 5.67
CA ILE A 86 15.45 10.90 4.43
C ILE A 86 15.94 12.35 4.36
N ILE A 87 15.88 13.10 5.47
CA ILE A 87 16.38 14.46 5.52
C ILE A 87 17.89 14.49 5.27
N ALA A 88 18.65 13.59 5.90
CA ALA A 88 20.10 13.50 5.69
C ALA A 88 20.42 13.12 4.22
N PHE A 89 19.68 12.18 3.63
CA PHE A 89 19.81 11.83 2.21
C PHE A 89 19.61 13.02 1.30
N LEU A 90 18.57 13.82 1.53
CA LEU A 90 18.30 15.03 0.75
C LEU A 90 19.44 16.07 0.89
N ILE A 91 19.95 16.27 2.11
CA ILE A 91 21.08 17.19 2.35
C ILE A 91 22.32 16.76 1.55
N PHE A 92 22.70 15.47 1.60
CA PHE A 92 23.83 14.96 0.83
C PHE A 92 23.58 15.01 -0.68
N THR A 93 22.38 14.71 -1.13
CA THR A 93 22.01 14.78 -2.55
C THR A 93 22.11 16.22 -3.07
N ILE A 94 21.56 17.20 -2.34
CA ILE A 94 21.64 18.62 -2.70
C ILE A 94 23.11 19.08 -2.73
N LYS A 95 23.91 18.67 -1.72
CA LYS A 95 25.35 18.97 -1.69
C LYS A 95 26.07 18.39 -2.92
N ALA A 96 25.85 17.11 -3.24
CA ALA A 96 26.47 16.46 -4.39
C ALA A 96 26.12 17.16 -5.72
N ILE A 97 24.86 17.61 -5.88
CA ILE A 97 24.46 18.39 -7.06
C ILE A 97 25.20 19.74 -7.12
N THR A 98 25.34 20.45 -5.99
CA THR A 98 26.07 21.73 -5.95
C THR A 98 27.58 21.57 -6.19
N GLU A 99 28.13 20.39 -5.96
CA GLU A 99 29.52 20.02 -6.27
C GLU A 99 29.71 19.53 -7.72
N GLY A 100 28.63 19.58 -8.54
CA GLY A 100 28.66 19.27 -9.97
C GLY A 100 28.28 17.83 -10.34
N MET A 101 27.72 17.04 -9.40
CA MET A 101 27.22 15.71 -9.72
C MET A 101 25.88 15.77 -10.46
N GLY A 102 25.66 14.86 -11.39
CA GLY A 102 24.42 14.77 -12.16
C GLY A 102 24.26 15.99 -13.08
N GLU A 103 23.14 16.69 -13.00
CA GLU A 103 22.88 17.90 -13.80
C GLU A 103 23.64 19.13 -13.33
N GLY A 104 24.24 19.12 -12.14
CA GLY A 104 25.01 20.24 -11.57
C GLY A 104 24.16 21.49 -11.28
N THR A 105 22.84 21.40 -11.32
CA THR A 105 21.90 22.49 -11.03
C THR A 105 20.78 22.01 -10.13
N LEU A 106 20.34 22.88 -9.21
CA LEU A 106 19.21 22.60 -8.31
C LEU A 106 17.85 22.89 -8.93
N ALA A 107 17.81 23.59 -10.07
CA ALA A 107 16.58 23.96 -10.77
C ALA A 107 16.65 23.46 -12.21
N SER A 108 15.89 22.41 -12.51
CA SER A 108 15.78 21.85 -13.85
C SER A 108 14.34 21.39 -14.10
N PHE A 109 13.95 21.42 -15.36
CA PHE A 109 12.64 20.91 -15.80
C PHE A 109 12.70 19.45 -16.27
N SER A 110 13.91 18.87 -16.39
CA SER A 110 14.14 17.50 -16.86
C SER A 110 13.38 16.43 -16.09
N PRO A 111 13.19 16.52 -14.73
CA PRO A 111 12.41 15.51 -14.00
C PRO A 111 10.92 15.48 -14.38
N PHE A 112 10.40 16.57 -14.95
CA PHE A 112 8.98 16.70 -15.31
C PHE A 112 8.70 16.41 -16.78
N TYR A 113 9.69 16.53 -17.64
CA TYR A 113 9.51 16.34 -19.08
C TYR A 113 10.79 15.80 -19.74
N ASN A 114 10.64 14.64 -20.38
CA ASN A 114 11.68 14.06 -21.22
C ASN A 114 11.04 13.71 -22.59
N PRO A 115 11.47 14.33 -23.70
CA PRO A 115 10.90 14.11 -25.04
C PRO A 115 11.12 12.68 -25.56
N ASP A 116 12.12 11.98 -25.03
CA ASP A 116 12.48 10.62 -25.48
C ASP A 116 11.60 9.54 -24.80
N ILE A 117 10.84 9.91 -23.79
CA ILE A 117 9.96 8.98 -23.06
C ILE A 117 8.53 9.12 -23.58
N SER A 118 7.95 8.01 -24.06
CA SER A 118 6.56 8.01 -24.48
C SER A 118 5.61 8.20 -23.28
N PHE A 119 4.47 8.85 -23.50
CA PHE A 119 3.44 9.06 -22.50
C PHE A 119 2.97 7.75 -21.82
N GLY A 120 2.97 6.64 -22.58
CA GLY A 120 2.63 5.31 -22.03
C GLY A 120 3.56 4.86 -20.91
N TYR A 121 4.88 5.08 -21.04
CA TYR A 121 5.85 4.76 -20.00
C TYR A 121 5.67 5.66 -18.77
N THR A 122 5.36 6.94 -18.95
CA THR A 122 5.05 7.86 -17.85
C THR A 122 3.83 7.38 -17.07
N VAL A 123 2.78 6.93 -17.76
CA VAL A 123 1.58 6.38 -17.11
C VAL A 123 1.85 5.06 -16.39
N ALA A 124 2.65 4.17 -16.98
CA ALA A 124 3.07 2.93 -16.31
C ALA A 124 3.89 3.21 -15.03
N GLY A 125 4.81 4.19 -15.09
CA GLY A 125 5.54 4.67 -13.92
C GLY A 125 4.61 5.27 -12.85
N ALA A 126 3.63 6.08 -13.24
CA ALA A 126 2.63 6.62 -12.33
C ALA A 126 1.78 5.49 -11.68
N ALA A 127 1.38 4.47 -12.46
CA ALA A 127 0.66 3.32 -11.93
C ALA A 127 1.49 2.55 -10.91
N ALA A 128 2.80 2.36 -11.15
CA ALA A 128 3.71 1.75 -10.19
C ALA A 128 3.87 2.62 -8.93
N ALA A 129 4.06 3.94 -9.09
CA ALA A 129 4.25 4.89 -7.99
C ALA A 129 3.02 4.99 -7.06
N CYS A 130 1.81 4.66 -7.52
CA CYS A 130 0.61 4.60 -6.68
C CYS A 130 0.75 3.62 -5.51
N TYR A 131 1.62 2.61 -5.62
CA TYR A 131 1.97 1.72 -4.50
C TYR A 131 2.44 2.50 -3.26
N CYS A 132 3.20 3.58 -3.45
CA CYS A 132 3.72 4.41 -2.36
C CYS A 132 2.62 5.13 -1.56
N PHE A 133 1.43 5.26 -2.12
CA PHE A 133 0.27 5.89 -1.47
C PHE A 133 -0.69 4.87 -0.84
N LEU A 134 -0.51 3.57 -1.07
CA LEU A 134 -1.39 2.56 -0.47
C LEU A 134 -1.30 2.56 1.06
N GLY A 135 -2.43 2.37 1.72
CA GLY A 135 -2.52 2.33 3.18
C GLY A 135 -3.04 3.62 3.83
N PHE A 136 -3.22 4.74 3.09
CA PHE A 136 -3.85 5.94 3.64
C PHE A 136 -5.29 5.68 4.11
N ASP A 137 -5.97 4.74 3.51
CA ASP A 137 -7.32 4.30 3.85
C ASP A 137 -7.35 3.50 5.17
N ALA A 138 -6.22 2.94 5.61
CA ALA A 138 -6.10 2.28 6.91
C ALA A 138 -6.41 3.22 8.09
N LEU A 139 -6.26 4.54 7.92
CA LEU A 139 -6.69 5.54 8.91
C LEU A 139 -8.18 5.41 9.27
N THR A 140 -9.01 4.93 8.35
CA THR A 140 -10.44 4.68 8.62
C THR A 140 -10.68 3.57 9.64
N THR A 141 -9.73 2.67 9.86
CA THR A 141 -9.83 1.60 10.86
C THR A 141 -9.68 2.11 12.29
N PHE A 142 -9.15 3.33 12.48
CA PHE A 142 -9.01 3.99 13.78
C PHE A 142 -10.20 4.90 14.15
N THR A 143 -11.31 4.79 13.40
CA THR A 143 -12.49 5.65 13.60
C THR A 143 -13.04 5.53 15.02
N GLU A 144 -13.06 4.33 15.60
CA GLU A 144 -13.58 4.07 16.94
C GLU A 144 -12.66 4.65 18.04
N ASP A 145 -11.36 4.72 17.79
CA ASP A 145 -10.35 5.23 18.73
C ASP A 145 -10.09 6.75 18.56
N THR A 146 -10.77 7.40 17.61
CA THR A 146 -10.49 8.79 17.24
C THR A 146 -11.51 9.75 17.85
N VAL A 147 -11.05 10.81 18.51
CA VAL A 147 -11.91 11.92 18.98
C VAL A 147 -12.47 12.68 17.76
N ASN A 148 -13.80 12.90 17.71
CA ASN A 148 -14.49 13.56 16.60
C ASN A 148 -14.14 12.94 15.22
N PRO A 149 -14.39 11.64 15.01
CA PRO A 149 -13.89 10.90 13.86
C PRO A 149 -14.40 11.45 12.51
N THR A 150 -15.64 11.91 12.44
CA THR A 150 -16.24 12.48 11.22
C THR A 150 -15.49 13.70 10.68
N LYS A 151 -14.73 14.39 11.53
CA LYS A 151 -13.94 15.58 11.19
C LYS A 151 -12.45 15.26 11.06
N ASN A 152 -11.93 14.49 12.02
CA ASN A 152 -10.49 14.24 12.12
C ASN A 152 -9.99 13.18 11.14
N ILE A 153 -10.74 12.10 10.89
CA ILE A 153 -10.32 11.07 9.92
C ILE A 153 -10.18 11.62 8.48
N PRO A 154 -11.17 12.33 7.91
CA PRO A 154 -11.01 12.93 6.58
C PRO A 154 -9.82 13.90 6.49
N ARG A 155 -9.61 14.73 7.53
CA ARG A 155 -8.47 15.66 7.58
C ARG A 155 -7.14 14.93 7.64
N ALA A 156 -7.04 13.89 8.46
CA ALA A 156 -5.83 13.06 8.56
C ALA A 156 -5.50 12.41 7.22
N ILE A 157 -6.49 11.85 6.51
CA ILE A 157 -6.31 11.25 5.19
C ILE A 157 -5.76 12.30 4.20
N ILE A 158 -6.41 13.46 4.09
CA ILE A 158 -5.97 14.52 3.16
C ILE A 158 -4.57 14.99 3.51
N LEU A 159 -4.29 15.25 4.79
CA LEU A 159 -2.99 15.70 5.25
C LEU A 159 -1.90 14.68 4.97
N THR A 160 -2.17 13.40 5.21
CA THR A 160 -1.23 12.31 4.90
C THR A 160 -0.90 12.29 3.41
N LEU A 161 -1.91 12.34 2.53
CA LEU A 161 -1.68 12.36 1.08
C LEU A 161 -0.86 13.57 0.63
N LEU A 162 -1.15 14.76 1.17
CA LEU A 162 -0.42 15.99 0.81
C LEU A 162 1.03 15.97 1.31
N VAL A 163 1.24 15.59 2.57
CA VAL A 163 2.59 15.56 3.17
C VAL A 163 3.44 14.45 2.53
N CYS A 164 2.91 13.24 2.41
CA CYS A 164 3.64 12.15 1.75
C CYS A 164 3.91 12.48 0.28
N GLY A 165 2.92 13.02 -0.44
CA GLY A 165 3.10 13.42 -1.83
C GLY A 165 4.17 14.49 -2.00
N ALA A 166 4.22 15.49 -1.11
CA ALA A 166 5.28 16.51 -1.13
C ALA A 166 6.66 15.90 -0.86
N ILE A 167 6.77 15.00 0.12
CA ILE A 167 8.04 14.28 0.42
C ILE A 167 8.48 13.46 -0.79
N PHE A 168 7.58 12.67 -1.39
CA PHE A 168 7.91 11.85 -2.55
C PHE A 168 8.34 12.71 -3.75
N LEU A 169 7.64 13.82 -4.00
CA LEU A 169 7.99 14.74 -5.08
C LEU A 169 9.40 15.34 -4.88
N ILE A 170 9.70 15.80 -3.66
CA ILE A 170 11.00 16.38 -3.33
C ILE A 170 12.11 15.34 -3.47
N VAL A 171 11.92 14.16 -2.88
CA VAL A 171 12.91 13.09 -2.93
C VAL A 171 13.18 12.65 -4.37
N THR A 172 12.15 12.37 -5.16
CA THR A 172 12.30 11.94 -6.56
C THR A 172 12.90 13.03 -7.44
N TYR A 173 12.53 14.29 -7.23
CA TYR A 173 13.09 15.42 -7.95
C TYR A 173 14.62 15.50 -7.79
N PHE A 174 15.10 15.57 -6.56
CA PHE A 174 16.55 15.66 -6.30
C PHE A 174 17.29 14.38 -6.64
N THR A 175 16.67 13.22 -6.48
CA THR A 175 17.23 11.93 -6.91
C THR A 175 17.45 11.89 -8.41
N HIS A 176 16.52 12.40 -9.21
CA HIS A 176 16.67 12.49 -10.66
C HIS A 176 17.78 13.47 -11.05
N LEU A 177 17.86 14.65 -10.41
CA LEU A 177 18.89 15.63 -10.71
C LEU A 177 20.32 15.11 -10.44
N VAL A 178 20.50 14.31 -9.38
CA VAL A 178 21.83 13.76 -9.05
C VAL A 178 22.18 12.54 -9.89
N HIS A 179 21.18 11.81 -10.39
CA HIS A 179 21.38 10.63 -11.24
C HIS A 179 20.37 10.64 -12.41
N PRO A 180 20.61 11.46 -13.44
CA PRO A 180 19.68 11.64 -14.56
C PRO A 180 19.66 10.44 -15.54
N SER A 181 20.65 9.54 -15.48
CA SER A 181 20.62 8.28 -16.22
C SER A 181 19.72 7.27 -15.50
N TYR A 182 19.10 6.38 -16.27
CA TYR A 182 18.30 5.27 -15.72
C TYR A 182 19.09 3.97 -15.59
N ASP A 183 20.43 4.05 -15.65
CA ASP A 183 21.33 2.90 -15.58
C ASP A 183 21.62 2.54 -14.12
N TYR A 184 20.91 1.57 -13.60
CA TYR A 184 21.12 1.02 -12.26
C TYR A 184 21.62 -0.41 -12.37
N SER A 185 22.55 -0.79 -11.48
CA SER A 185 23.01 -2.18 -11.40
C SER A 185 21.87 -3.13 -11.03
N ASN A 186 20.98 -2.66 -10.16
CA ASN A 186 19.73 -3.34 -9.82
C ASN A 186 18.65 -2.29 -9.49
N PRO A 187 17.60 -2.16 -10.32
CA PRO A 187 16.51 -1.20 -10.08
C PRO A 187 15.80 -1.36 -8.73
N ASP A 188 15.73 -2.59 -8.19
CA ASP A 188 15.05 -2.87 -6.92
C ASP A 188 15.72 -2.22 -5.69
N ASN A 189 16.98 -1.76 -5.82
CA ASN A 189 17.73 -1.08 -4.76
C ASN A 189 18.42 0.21 -5.22
N ALA A 190 17.95 0.81 -6.31
CA ALA A 190 18.52 2.02 -6.93
C ALA A 190 18.79 3.16 -5.93
N ALA A 191 17.87 3.41 -4.98
CA ALA A 191 18.05 4.46 -3.98
C ALA A 191 19.27 4.21 -3.06
N TYR A 192 19.60 2.95 -2.77
CA TYR A 192 20.80 2.60 -2.01
C TYR A 192 22.07 2.85 -2.81
N GLU A 193 22.06 2.52 -4.10
CA GLU A 193 23.16 2.79 -5.01
C GLU A 193 23.45 4.29 -5.09
N ILE A 194 22.42 5.13 -5.25
CA ILE A 194 22.54 6.59 -5.25
C ILE A 194 23.05 7.10 -3.90
N ALA A 195 22.53 6.61 -2.77
CA ALA A 195 22.96 7.03 -1.44
C ALA A 195 24.47 6.79 -1.21
N ARG A 196 25.02 5.71 -1.80
CA ARG A 196 26.47 5.44 -1.75
C ARG A 196 27.29 6.34 -2.64
N GLN A 197 26.71 6.88 -3.70
CA GLN A 197 27.41 7.79 -4.63
C GLN A 197 27.43 9.23 -4.10
N VAL A 198 26.34 9.70 -3.49
CA VAL A 198 26.20 11.12 -3.09
C VAL A 198 26.82 11.44 -1.72
N ALA A 199 27.15 10.45 -0.91
CA ALA A 199 27.55 10.65 0.46
C ALA A 199 28.82 9.85 0.85
N PRO A 200 29.49 10.19 1.97
CA PRO A 200 30.60 9.38 2.50
C PRO A 200 30.22 7.90 2.66
N SER A 201 31.19 7.01 2.52
CA SER A 201 30.98 5.54 2.53
C SER A 201 30.17 5.02 3.72
N VAL A 202 30.29 5.67 4.88
CA VAL A 202 29.52 5.34 6.09
C VAL A 202 28.03 5.62 5.93
N PHE A 203 27.64 6.62 5.14
CA PHE A 203 26.23 7.00 4.96
C PHE A 203 25.42 5.91 4.23
N GLY A 204 26.02 5.17 3.33
CA GLY A 204 25.35 4.02 2.69
C GLY A 204 24.81 3.02 3.72
N GLY A 205 25.60 2.72 4.77
CA GLY A 205 25.14 1.88 5.88
C GLY A 205 24.02 2.51 6.71
N ILE A 206 24.12 3.81 6.99
CA ILE A 206 23.07 4.55 7.72
C ILE A 206 21.79 4.60 6.92
N PHE A 207 21.87 4.88 5.62
CA PHE A 207 20.71 4.88 4.70
C PHE A 207 20.02 3.52 4.66
N LEU A 208 20.81 2.44 4.60
CA LEU A 208 20.32 1.08 4.65
C LEU A 208 19.54 0.82 5.94
N ILE A 209 20.09 1.19 7.11
CA ILE A 209 19.42 1.03 8.40
C ILE A 209 18.07 1.77 8.40
N GLY A 210 18.01 2.99 7.86
CA GLY A 210 16.75 3.74 7.76
C GLY A 210 15.73 3.12 6.84
N THR A 211 16.17 2.66 5.68
CA THR A 211 15.30 1.96 4.72
C THR A 211 14.73 0.69 5.34
N ILE A 212 15.57 -0.11 5.99
CA ILE A 212 15.15 -1.34 6.68
C ILE A 212 14.18 -1.03 7.82
N ALA A 213 14.49 -0.02 8.64
CA ALA A 213 13.59 0.40 9.71
C ALA A 213 12.21 0.80 9.17
N GLY A 214 12.17 1.55 8.07
CA GLY A 214 10.92 1.91 7.39
C GLY A 214 10.16 0.71 6.84
N GLN A 215 10.84 -0.21 6.15
CA GLN A 215 10.22 -1.44 5.63
C GLN A 215 9.71 -2.33 6.76
N PHE A 216 10.47 -2.44 7.86
CA PHE A 216 10.06 -3.20 9.03
C PHE A 216 8.80 -2.63 9.67
N ALA A 217 8.76 -1.31 9.90
CA ALA A 217 7.60 -0.61 10.46
C ALA A 217 6.37 -0.75 9.57
N ALA A 218 6.53 -0.52 8.26
CA ALA A 218 5.45 -0.66 7.28
C ALA A 218 4.92 -2.10 7.21
N GLY A 219 5.82 -3.09 7.14
CA GLY A 219 5.45 -4.52 7.10
C GLY A 219 4.73 -4.98 8.36
N LEU A 220 5.18 -4.54 9.54
CA LEU A 220 4.54 -4.82 10.82
C LEU A 220 3.10 -4.31 10.84
N SER A 221 2.89 -3.05 10.45
CA SER A 221 1.58 -2.40 10.40
C SER A 221 0.67 -3.02 9.33
N ALA A 222 1.21 -3.33 8.16
CA ALA A 222 0.47 -3.94 7.06
C ALA A 222 -0.03 -5.35 7.43
N GLN A 223 0.82 -6.17 8.04
CA GLN A 223 0.44 -7.51 8.51
C GLN A 223 -0.64 -7.44 9.60
N ALA A 224 -0.51 -6.52 10.56
CA ALA A 224 -1.50 -6.33 11.60
C ALA A 224 -2.87 -5.92 11.01
N SER A 225 -2.88 -4.99 10.05
CA SER A 225 -4.10 -4.52 9.37
C SER A 225 -4.76 -5.62 8.56
N GLY A 226 -3.97 -6.40 7.78
CA GLY A 226 -4.47 -7.54 7.01
C GLY A 226 -5.06 -8.63 7.90
N ALA A 227 -4.40 -8.95 9.01
CA ALA A 227 -4.87 -9.94 9.97
C ALA A 227 -6.17 -9.52 10.66
N ARG A 228 -6.33 -8.22 10.98
CA ARG A 228 -7.56 -7.66 11.56
C ARG A 228 -8.72 -7.71 10.58
N LEU A 229 -8.48 -7.39 9.30
CA LEU A 229 -9.50 -7.47 8.27
C LEU A 229 -9.99 -8.91 8.08
N LEU A 230 -9.08 -9.89 8.00
CA LEU A 230 -9.40 -11.31 7.95
C LEU A 230 -10.20 -11.76 9.17
N TYR A 231 -9.82 -11.29 10.36
CA TYR A 231 -10.55 -11.58 11.60
C TYR A 231 -11.97 -11.00 11.56
N ALA A 232 -12.13 -9.75 11.16
CA ALA A 232 -13.45 -9.11 11.06
C ALA A 232 -14.36 -9.90 10.12
N MET A 233 -13.87 -10.26 8.91
CA MET A 233 -14.62 -11.08 7.96
C MET A 233 -14.93 -12.49 8.51
N GLY A 234 -14.04 -13.06 9.33
CA GLY A 234 -14.27 -14.35 9.98
C GLY A 234 -15.30 -14.26 11.12
N ARG A 235 -15.22 -13.21 11.96
CA ARG A 235 -16.18 -12.94 13.05
C ARG A 235 -17.61 -12.83 12.49
N ASP A 236 -17.75 -12.13 11.38
CA ASP A 236 -19.02 -11.81 10.77
C ASP A 236 -19.54 -12.93 9.82
N GLY A 237 -18.81 -14.05 9.72
CA GLY A 237 -19.23 -15.23 8.97
C GLY A 237 -19.02 -15.14 7.45
N VAL A 238 -18.39 -14.08 6.95
CA VAL A 238 -17.99 -13.97 5.54
C VAL A 238 -16.87 -14.97 5.23
N LEU A 239 -15.93 -15.17 6.16
CA LEU A 239 -14.90 -16.22 6.13
C LEU A 239 -15.19 -17.28 7.19
N PRO A 240 -14.60 -18.51 7.10
CA PRO A 240 -14.82 -19.57 8.07
C PRO A 240 -14.55 -19.14 9.52
N LYS A 241 -15.61 -18.95 10.32
CA LYS A 241 -15.55 -18.42 11.69
C LYS A 241 -14.64 -19.25 12.61
N LYS A 242 -14.60 -20.57 12.42
CA LYS A 242 -13.77 -21.47 13.24
C LYS A 242 -12.29 -21.16 13.15
N PHE A 243 -11.80 -20.65 12.02
CA PHE A 243 -10.41 -20.33 11.77
C PHE A 243 -10.11 -18.85 11.94
N PHE A 244 -10.86 -17.97 11.25
CA PHE A 244 -10.61 -16.54 11.21
C PHE A 244 -11.25 -15.75 12.36
N GLY A 245 -12.40 -16.20 12.89
CA GLY A 245 -13.14 -15.49 13.94
C GLY A 245 -12.64 -15.71 15.37
N LYS A 246 -11.39 -16.16 15.56
CA LYS A 246 -10.81 -16.44 16.89
C LYS A 246 -9.74 -15.44 17.25
N LEU A 247 -9.80 -14.90 18.48
CA LEU A 247 -8.73 -14.15 19.13
C LEU A 247 -8.02 -15.03 20.15
N ASN A 248 -6.73 -14.79 20.32
CA ASN A 248 -5.98 -15.39 21.43
C ASN A 248 -6.45 -14.78 22.75
N SER A 249 -6.65 -15.62 23.78
CA SER A 249 -7.18 -15.18 25.08
C SER A 249 -6.21 -14.30 25.89
N LYS A 250 -4.90 -14.39 25.62
CA LYS A 250 -3.87 -13.63 26.36
C LYS A 250 -3.48 -12.33 25.63
N THR A 251 -3.29 -12.37 24.33
CA THR A 251 -2.77 -11.26 23.54
C THR A 251 -3.87 -10.49 22.80
N HIS A 252 -5.10 -11.01 22.80
CA HIS A 252 -6.24 -10.47 22.04
C HIS A 252 -5.94 -10.24 20.55
N THR A 253 -5.00 -11.03 20.00
CA THR A 253 -4.58 -10.95 18.59
C THR A 253 -5.15 -12.13 17.79
N PRO A 254 -5.45 -11.93 16.49
CA PRO A 254 -5.94 -12.97 15.60
C PRO A 254 -4.77 -13.80 15.03
N ILE A 255 -4.17 -14.66 15.87
CA ILE A 255 -2.94 -15.41 15.54
C ILE A 255 -3.06 -16.17 14.22
N ASN A 256 -4.18 -16.85 13.96
CA ASN A 256 -4.37 -17.62 12.72
C ASN A 256 -4.26 -16.71 11.48
N SER A 257 -4.86 -15.52 11.54
CA SER A 257 -4.79 -14.55 10.45
C SER A 257 -3.39 -13.96 10.29
N ILE A 258 -2.69 -13.68 11.41
CA ILE A 258 -1.30 -13.19 11.40
C ILE A 258 -0.37 -14.23 10.76
N VAL A 259 -0.48 -15.49 11.17
CA VAL A 259 0.33 -16.59 10.61
C VAL A 259 0.01 -16.79 9.13
N LEU A 260 -1.27 -16.78 8.75
CA LEU A 260 -1.68 -16.92 7.36
C LEU A 260 -1.09 -15.82 6.46
N THR A 261 -1.14 -14.56 6.89
CA THR A 261 -0.52 -13.47 6.12
C THR A 261 0.99 -13.62 5.99
N GLY A 262 1.66 -14.14 7.04
CA GLY A 262 3.08 -14.49 6.99
C GLY A 262 3.36 -15.62 5.99
N VAL A 263 2.56 -16.69 6.00
CA VAL A 263 2.70 -17.82 5.04
C VAL A 263 2.45 -17.35 3.60
N VAL A 264 1.42 -16.53 3.38
CA VAL A 264 1.14 -15.94 2.05
C VAL A 264 2.33 -15.11 1.58
N ALA A 265 2.99 -14.38 2.46
CA ALA A 265 4.14 -13.55 2.10
C ALA A 265 5.36 -14.36 1.62
N LEU A 266 5.44 -15.67 1.89
CA LEU A 266 6.49 -16.54 1.34
C LEU A 266 6.43 -16.65 -0.20
N PHE A 267 5.27 -16.38 -0.82
CA PHE A 267 5.18 -16.31 -2.29
C PHE A 267 6.09 -15.26 -2.90
N ALA A 268 6.53 -14.24 -2.13
CA ALA A 268 7.51 -13.26 -2.56
C ALA A 268 8.85 -13.88 -3.02
N ILE A 269 9.18 -15.09 -2.59
CA ILE A 269 10.39 -15.80 -3.04
C ILE A 269 10.41 -15.99 -4.57
N PHE A 270 9.24 -16.06 -5.19
CA PHE A 270 9.06 -16.31 -6.62
C PHE A 270 8.77 -15.04 -7.44
N LEU A 271 8.75 -13.87 -6.79
CA LEU A 271 8.39 -12.59 -7.41
C LEU A 271 9.56 -11.61 -7.33
N ASP A 272 9.61 -10.69 -8.28
CA ASP A 272 10.38 -9.45 -8.17
C ASP A 272 9.52 -8.32 -7.56
N VAL A 273 10.17 -7.22 -7.14
CA VAL A 273 9.49 -6.08 -6.50
C VAL A 273 8.44 -5.47 -7.43
N THR A 274 8.77 -5.33 -8.71
CA THR A 274 7.87 -4.73 -9.71
C THR A 274 6.57 -5.53 -9.85
N LYS A 275 6.67 -6.85 -9.98
CA LYS A 275 5.49 -7.72 -10.08
C LYS A 275 4.68 -7.76 -8.80
N ALA A 276 5.35 -7.83 -7.63
CA ALA A 276 4.68 -7.84 -6.34
C ALA A 276 3.89 -6.55 -6.10
N THR A 277 4.47 -5.38 -6.37
CA THR A 277 3.81 -4.08 -6.21
C THR A 277 2.69 -3.87 -7.21
N ALA A 278 2.87 -4.28 -8.47
CA ALA A 278 1.84 -4.19 -9.50
C ALA A 278 0.61 -5.04 -9.15
N TYR A 279 0.82 -6.25 -8.60
CA TYR A 279 -0.27 -7.13 -8.16
C TYR A 279 -1.11 -6.49 -7.04
N ILE A 280 -0.46 -5.83 -6.09
CA ILE A 280 -1.12 -5.12 -4.99
C ILE A 280 -1.87 -3.89 -5.51
N ASN A 281 -1.26 -3.13 -6.43
CA ASN A 281 -1.88 -1.98 -7.07
C ASN A 281 -3.19 -2.34 -7.81
N PHE A 282 -3.28 -3.53 -8.39
CA PHE A 282 -4.54 -4.01 -8.97
C PHE A 282 -5.68 -3.96 -7.95
N GLY A 283 -5.46 -4.53 -6.75
CA GLY A 283 -6.43 -4.51 -5.65
C GLY A 283 -6.79 -3.08 -5.21
N GLY A 284 -5.79 -2.21 -5.10
CA GLY A 284 -5.96 -0.80 -4.76
C GLY A 284 -6.81 -0.03 -5.77
N PHE A 285 -6.50 -0.15 -7.07
CA PHE A 285 -7.25 0.56 -8.11
C PHE A 285 -8.69 0.11 -8.22
N VAL A 286 -8.95 -1.20 -8.12
CA VAL A 286 -10.32 -1.72 -8.11
C VAL A 286 -11.07 -1.25 -6.84
N ALA A 287 -10.42 -1.27 -5.69
CA ALA A 287 -11.00 -0.77 -4.44
C ALA A 287 -11.39 0.71 -4.55
N PHE A 288 -10.49 1.56 -5.04
CA PHE A 288 -10.75 3.00 -5.20
C PHE A 288 -11.78 3.28 -6.29
N PHE A 289 -11.85 2.47 -7.34
CA PHE A 289 -12.94 2.52 -8.31
C PHE A 289 -14.30 2.32 -7.63
N PHE A 290 -14.45 1.29 -6.79
CA PHE A 290 -15.68 1.06 -6.05
C PHE A 290 -15.99 2.15 -5.01
N VAL A 291 -14.97 2.75 -4.39
CA VAL A 291 -15.18 3.91 -3.50
C VAL A 291 -15.78 5.08 -4.26
N ASN A 292 -15.23 5.42 -5.43
CA ASN A 292 -15.77 6.48 -6.27
C ASN A 292 -17.23 6.21 -6.70
N LEU A 293 -17.54 4.98 -7.13
CA LEU A 293 -18.91 4.58 -7.45
C LEU A 293 -19.84 4.68 -6.23
N SER A 294 -19.35 4.35 -5.04
CA SER A 294 -20.10 4.45 -3.80
C SER A 294 -20.47 5.90 -3.45
N VAL A 295 -19.56 6.84 -3.69
CA VAL A 295 -19.83 8.28 -3.52
C VAL A 295 -20.94 8.74 -4.46
N ILE A 296 -20.88 8.36 -5.74
CA ILE A 296 -21.92 8.70 -6.73
C ILE A 296 -23.28 8.11 -6.30
N ALA A 297 -23.29 6.80 -6.00
CA ALA A 297 -24.52 6.10 -5.64
C ALA A 297 -25.16 6.67 -4.37
N TYR A 298 -24.38 6.99 -3.35
CA TYR A 298 -24.91 7.48 -2.08
C TYR A 298 -25.34 8.94 -2.13
N TYR A 299 -24.42 9.85 -2.50
CA TYR A 299 -24.69 11.29 -2.42
C TYR A 299 -25.49 11.82 -3.62
N PHE A 300 -25.09 11.46 -4.84
CA PHE A 300 -25.73 12.00 -6.04
C PHE A 300 -27.06 11.30 -6.39
N VAL A 301 -27.11 9.94 -6.27
CA VAL A 301 -28.30 9.17 -6.64
C VAL A 301 -29.29 9.08 -5.47
N LYS A 302 -28.85 8.53 -4.29
CA LYS A 302 -29.78 8.28 -3.15
C LYS A 302 -30.15 9.57 -2.42
N GLN A 303 -29.17 10.42 -2.05
CA GLN A 303 -29.42 11.68 -1.34
C GLN A 303 -29.83 12.84 -2.25
N ARG A 304 -29.76 12.65 -3.59
CA ARG A 304 -30.14 13.63 -4.60
C ARG A 304 -29.45 15.00 -4.44
N GLN A 305 -28.20 15.02 -3.98
CA GLN A 305 -27.42 16.25 -3.85
C GLN A 305 -26.95 16.74 -5.22
N ARG A 306 -27.87 17.34 -5.99
CA ARG A 306 -27.70 17.74 -7.40
C ARG A 306 -27.51 19.25 -7.61
N SER A 307 -27.18 20.01 -6.56
CA SER A 307 -26.74 21.39 -6.73
C SER A 307 -25.46 21.46 -7.58
N LEU A 308 -25.12 22.62 -8.14
CA LEU A 308 -23.88 22.77 -8.93
C LEU A 308 -22.67 22.25 -8.14
N LYS A 309 -22.53 22.65 -6.87
CA LYS A 309 -21.48 22.16 -5.97
C LYS A 309 -21.58 20.65 -5.73
N GLY A 310 -22.79 20.14 -5.50
CA GLY A 310 -23.05 18.71 -5.31
C GLY A 310 -22.71 17.89 -6.56
N THR A 311 -23.06 18.36 -7.75
CA THR A 311 -22.73 17.71 -9.02
C THR A 311 -21.21 17.65 -9.22
N ILE A 312 -20.48 18.71 -8.94
CA ILE A 312 -19.02 18.72 -9.06
C ILE A 312 -18.39 17.74 -8.06
N LEU A 313 -18.79 17.81 -6.77
CA LEU A 313 -18.17 16.99 -5.70
C LEU A 313 -18.57 15.53 -5.72
N TYR A 314 -19.83 15.21 -6.08
CA TYR A 314 -20.37 13.86 -5.92
C TYR A 314 -20.63 13.12 -7.24
N LEU A 315 -20.43 13.79 -8.39
CA LEU A 315 -20.48 13.15 -9.71
C LEU A 315 -19.19 13.37 -10.48
N VAL A 316 -18.80 14.63 -10.78
CA VAL A 316 -17.67 14.91 -11.69
C VAL A 316 -16.36 14.38 -11.13
N PHE A 317 -15.97 14.77 -9.91
CA PHE A 317 -14.73 14.30 -9.30
C PHE A 317 -14.70 12.77 -9.12
N PRO A 318 -15.74 12.10 -8.59
CA PRO A 318 -15.72 10.64 -8.50
C PRO A 318 -15.71 9.93 -9.85
N VAL A 319 -16.37 10.46 -10.89
CA VAL A 319 -16.27 9.89 -12.24
C VAL A 319 -14.84 10.00 -12.77
N LEU A 320 -14.21 11.17 -12.65
CA LEU A 320 -12.81 11.35 -13.05
C LEU A 320 -11.88 10.42 -12.25
N GLY A 321 -12.10 10.28 -10.94
CA GLY A 321 -11.34 9.36 -10.09
C GLY A 321 -11.52 7.90 -10.51
N ALA A 322 -12.76 7.47 -10.81
CA ALA A 322 -13.05 6.13 -11.28
C ALA A 322 -12.38 5.84 -12.64
N LEU A 323 -12.48 6.78 -13.59
CA LEU A 323 -11.84 6.65 -14.90
C LEU A 323 -10.32 6.62 -14.79
N LEU A 324 -9.73 7.43 -13.92
CA LEU A 324 -8.29 7.40 -13.65
C LEU A 324 -7.85 6.06 -13.07
N CYS A 325 -8.59 5.51 -12.09
CA CYS A 325 -8.29 4.20 -11.53
C CYS A 325 -8.35 3.10 -12.60
N LEU A 326 -9.35 3.11 -13.49
CA LEU A 326 -9.43 2.17 -14.61
C LEU A 326 -8.30 2.36 -15.61
N TYR A 327 -7.97 3.62 -15.91
CA TYR A 327 -6.89 3.93 -16.84
C TYR A 327 -5.53 3.44 -16.32
N LEU A 328 -5.24 3.65 -15.03
CA LEU A 328 -4.02 3.14 -14.41
C LEU A 328 -4.02 1.61 -14.31
N LEU A 329 -5.17 0.99 -14.04
CA LEU A 329 -5.33 -0.45 -13.96
C LEU A 329 -4.91 -1.15 -15.28
N ILE A 330 -5.33 -0.64 -16.42
CA ILE A 330 -5.00 -1.25 -17.73
C ILE A 330 -3.54 -1.06 -18.15
N HIS A 331 -2.82 -0.15 -17.48
CA HIS A 331 -1.39 0.10 -17.70
C HIS A 331 -0.48 -0.63 -16.70
N LEU A 332 -1.05 -1.45 -15.81
CA LEU A 332 -0.27 -2.33 -14.94
C LEU A 332 0.42 -3.45 -15.73
N ASP A 333 1.39 -4.09 -15.10
CA ASP A 333 2.03 -5.29 -15.64
C ASP A 333 0.98 -6.37 -16.01
N ARG A 334 1.18 -7.01 -17.15
CA ARG A 334 0.24 -8.01 -17.69
C ARG A 334 -0.01 -9.17 -16.72
N LEU A 335 1.04 -9.63 -16.02
CA LEU A 335 0.90 -10.72 -15.04
C LEU A 335 0.06 -10.28 -13.86
N ALA A 336 0.24 -9.05 -13.39
CA ALA A 336 -0.55 -8.48 -12.30
C ALA A 336 -2.05 -8.39 -12.66
N ILE A 337 -2.37 -8.00 -13.89
CA ILE A 337 -3.75 -7.98 -14.39
C ILE A 337 -4.34 -9.40 -14.41
N ILE A 338 -3.61 -10.38 -14.94
CA ILE A 338 -4.06 -11.78 -15.01
C ILE A 338 -4.32 -12.34 -13.62
N LEU A 339 -3.37 -12.18 -12.69
CA LEU A 339 -3.50 -12.66 -11.33
C LEU A 339 -4.61 -11.95 -10.56
N GLY A 340 -4.75 -10.63 -10.76
CA GLY A 340 -5.82 -9.83 -10.15
C GLY A 340 -7.21 -10.23 -10.68
N CYS A 341 -7.35 -10.49 -11.98
CA CYS A 341 -8.58 -11.02 -12.57
C CYS A 341 -8.89 -12.43 -12.03
N ALA A 342 -7.89 -13.31 -11.96
CA ALA A 342 -8.09 -14.65 -11.38
C ALA A 342 -8.54 -14.58 -9.91
N TRP A 343 -7.95 -13.69 -9.11
CA TRP A 343 -8.39 -13.42 -7.74
C TRP A 343 -9.83 -12.94 -7.68
N THR A 344 -10.20 -12.02 -8.56
CA THR A 344 -11.57 -11.48 -8.65
C THR A 344 -12.58 -12.57 -9.01
N VAL A 345 -12.25 -13.43 -9.99
CA VAL A 345 -13.08 -14.58 -10.37
C VAL A 345 -13.23 -15.55 -9.19
N ALA A 346 -12.16 -15.85 -8.47
CA ALA A 346 -12.22 -16.67 -7.25
C ALA A 346 -13.16 -16.06 -6.20
N GLY A 347 -13.16 -14.73 -6.03
CA GLY A 347 -14.07 -14.01 -5.14
C GLY A 347 -15.52 -14.10 -5.58
N ILE A 348 -15.80 -14.02 -6.88
CA ILE A 348 -17.14 -14.18 -7.43
C ILE A 348 -17.64 -15.62 -7.19
N ILE A 349 -16.82 -16.63 -7.45
CA ILE A 349 -17.16 -18.02 -7.19
C ILE A 349 -17.43 -18.23 -5.69
N TYR A 350 -16.57 -17.67 -4.84
CA TYR A 350 -16.77 -17.73 -3.39
C TYR A 350 -18.09 -17.09 -2.96
N LEU A 351 -18.44 -15.92 -3.50
CA LEU A 351 -19.71 -15.26 -3.24
C LEU A 351 -20.89 -16.13 -3.68
N LEU A 352 -20.82 -16.76 -4.87
CA LEU A 352 -21.88 -17.64 -5.37
C LEU A 352 -22.10 -18.83 -4.43
N VAL A 353 -21.03 -19.42 -3.90
CA VAL A 353 -21.11 -20.51 -2.92
C VAL A 353 -21.71 -20.01 -1.60
N LEU A 354 -21.23 -18.87 -1.09
CA LEU A 354 -21.64 -18.27 0.16
C LEU A 354 -23.14 -17.90 0.16
N THR A 355 -23.66 -17.44 -0.99
CA THR A 355 -25.04 -16.96 -1.15
C THR A 355 -25.95 -17.98 -1.83
N LYS A 356 -25.51 -19.23 -1.96
CA LYS A 356 -26.26 -20.30 -2.63
C LYS A 356 -26.78 -19.88 -4.03
N GLY A 357 -25.89 -19.36 -4.85
CA GLY A 357 -26.23 -18.86 -6.18
C GLY A 357 -26.99 -17.55 -6.18
N LEU A 358 -26.63 -16.60 -5.28
CA LEU A 358 -27.25 -15.27 -5.10
C LEU A 358 -28.71 -15.31 -4.57
N LYS A 359 -29.18 -16.45 -4.05
CA LYS A 359 -30.50 -16.60 -3.47
C LYS A 359 -30.57 -16.05 -2.03
N GLU A 360 -29.47 -16.13 -1.29
CA GLU A 360 -29.38 -15.63 0.07
C GLU A 360 -28.56 -14.34 0.10
N GLU A 361 -28.89 -13.43 1.03
CA GLU A 361 -28.03 -12.25 1.27
C GLU A 361 -26.76 -12.67 2.00
N PRO A 362 -25.60 -12.11 1.63
CA PRO A 362 -24.37 -12.39 2.33
C PRO A 362 -24.46 -11.90 3.79
N PRO A 363 -23.78 -12.58 4.74
CA PRO A 363 -23.78 -12.21 6.16
C PRO A 363 -23.47 -10.73 6.37
N GLU A 364 -24.13 -10.11 7.35
CA GLU A 364 -23.85 -8.72 7.72
C GLU A 364 -22.61 -8.64 8.58
N LEU A 365 -21.69 -7.73 8.24
CA LEU A 365 -20.66 -7.30 9.18
C LEU A 365 -21.38 -6.50 10.29
N GLY A 366 -21.43 -7.04 11.48
CA GLY A 366 -22.06 -6.42 12.65
C GLY A 366 -21.28 -5.18 13.12
N ILE A 367 -21.41 -4.07 12.39
CA ILE A 367 -20.85 -2.76 12.76
C ILE A 367 -21.90 -1.94 13.55
N ASP A 368 -23.06 -2.51 13.82
CA ASP A 368 -24.18 -1.85 14.52
C ASP A 368 -24.37 -2.42 15.94
N SER A 369 -23.27 -2.64 16.71
CA SER A 369 -23.38 -2.85 18.16
C SER A 369 -22.19 -2.25 18.89
#